data_527bcf3c75b1aa5792e16911e4af440e
#
_entry.id   527bcf3c75b1aa5792e16911e4af440e
#
_cell.length_a   1.000
_cell.length_b   1.000
_cell.length_c   1.000
_cell.angle_alpha   90.00
_cell.angle_beta   90.00
_cell.angle_gamma   90.00
#
_symmetry.space_group_name_H-M   'P 1'
#
loop_
_entity.id
_entity.type
_entity.pdbx_description
1 polymer ?
#
loop_
_entity_poly.entity_id
_entity_poly.type
_entity_poly.pdbx_seq_one_letter_code
_entity_poly.pdbx_strand_id
1 'polypeptide(L)'
;MDMGTSVHSVFWFWSQGAPLCGYFSMSPGKRWASTTIFVFFSVISFVYWIDKSFITDANFFRTIATTISPKKSPAHVEFQFNCSNLNSTITCPTNHPVTIEKEESSTVACPAYTQWIHEDLQPWKSTGITRDMVERARVHANFRLVIVKGKAYVENYSKAFQTRDVFTIWGILQLLRLYPGKIPDLELMFWCGDSTRIKKRDHQGLKAKSVPPLFHYCNDDESLDIVFPDWTFWGWPELDIKPWRTTLEALKEGNKRIKWKDRKPYAFWKGNPYVSKKREKLLKCNVPNKNDWNVRLYIQDWIKESKQGFKNSKLEDQCTHRYKIYIEGWTWSVSEKYILACNSMTLLVMPQFHDFFTRSLVPMQHYWPINITNNICRDLKLAVEWGNNHTDKVNLSFSLPLLAQQNLACGHACVAQKIGEAGSKFIQENLKMDFVYDYMFHLLSEYAKLLKFEPTIPPGAHEACSETMACLMDDKLWKIKKFMVESMVKTPRDTLPCTMPPPL
;
A
#
# COMPACT_ATOMS: atom_id res chain seq x y z
N MET A 1 5.04 -8.82 60.97
CA MET A 1 4.71 -10.24 61.09
C MET A 1 4.95 -10.81 59.72
N ASP A 2 6.10 -11.14 59.42
CA ASP A 2 6.91 -12.31 59.75
C ASP A 2 6.51 -13.51 58.94
N MET A 3 7.44 -13.86 58.13
CA MET A 3 8.14 -15.12 57.90
C MET A 3 7.37 -16.10 57.02
N GLY A 4 7.95 -16.80 56.12
CA GLY A 4 9.35 -17.00 55.75
C GLY A 4 9.49 -18.22 54.88
N THR A 5 10.52 -18.19 54.10
CA THR A 5 11.46 -19.30 53.75
C THR A 5 10.87 -20.58 53.14
N SER A 6 11.45 -21.30 52.24
CA SER A 6 12.82 -21.42 51.70
C SER A 6 12.87 -22.61 50.73
N VAL A 7 13.56 -22.47 49.60
CA VAL A 7 14.71 -23.22 49.07
C VAL A 7 14.65 -24.77 49.04
N HIS A 8 14.85 -25.37 47.89
CA HIS A 8 16.01 -26.19 47.46
C HIS A 8 15.77 -26.81 46.08
N SER A 9 16.51 -26.40 45.14
CA SER A 9 17.57 -27.01 44.31
C SER A 9 18.00 -28.44 44.68
N VAL A 10 18.12 -29.32 43.70
CA VAL A 10 19.23 -30.28 43.53
C VAL A 10 19.43 -30.68 42.08
N PHE A 11 20.64 -30.51 41.67
CA PHE A 11 21.38 -31.00 40.49
C PHE A 11 21.56 -32.52 40.47
N TRP A 12 21.98 -33.06 39.30
CA TRP A 12 23.06 -34.02 38.97
C TRP A 12 22.62 -34.93 37.84
N PHE A 13 23.25 -35.00 36.74
CA PHE A 13 24.56 -35.35 36.16
C PHE A 13 24.65 -36.83 35.69
N TRP A 14 25.14 -37.00 34.48
CA TRP A 14 25.96 -38.08 33.85
C TRP A 14 25.25 -39.42 33.57
N SER A 15 25.59 -40.23 32.58
CA SER A 15 26.74 -40.29 31.65
C SER A 15 26.49 -41.36 30.56
N GLN A 16 27.10 -41.18 29.39
CA GLN A 16 27.77 -42.11 28.49
C GLN A 16 27.40 -43.60 28.43
N GLY A 17 27.39 -44.13 27.21
CA GLY A 17 27.61 -45.53 26.89
C GLY A 17 27.30 -45.92 25.45
N ALA A 18 28.28 -45.88 24.55
CA ALA A 18 28.38 -46.74 23.38
C ALA A 18 29.27 -47.94 23.82
N PRO A 19 29.52 -48.97 23.00
CA PRO A 19 29.08 -49.40 21.69
C PRO A 19 28.67 -50.89 21.62
N LEU A 20 28.30 -51.42 20.45
CA LEU A 20 28.88 -52.70 19.99
C LEU A 20 28.46 -53.09 18.55
N CYS A 21 29.46 -53.38 17.83
CA CYS A 21 29.62 -54.13 16.62
C CYS A 21 28.71 -55.34 16.41
N GLY A 22 28.29 -55.55 15.18
CA GLY A 22 27.80 -56.83 14.68
C GLY A 22 28.20 -56.98 13.23
N TYR A 23 29.30 -57.70 12.99
CA TYR A 23 29.75 -58.15 11.67
C TYR A 23 28.73 -59.08 11.04
N PHE A 24 28.49 -58.95 9.74
CA PHE A 24 28.25 -60.10 8.88
C PHE A 24 28.90 -59.95 7.50
N SER A 25 29.47 -61.00 7.11
CA SER A 25 30.42 -61.47 6.13
C SER A 25 30.02 -61.26 4.66
N MET A 26 31.06 -61.03 3.88
CA MET A 26 31.10 -60.98 2.41
C MET A 26 30.88 -62.34 1.72
N SER A 27 30.39 -62.29 0.46
CA SER A 27 31.21 -62.75 -0.65
C SER A 27 30.52 -62.46 -2.02
N PRO A 28 31.18 -62.74 -3.21
CA PRO A 28 31.36 -61.66 -4.19
C PRO A 28 30.68 -61.93 -5.52
N GLY A 29 30.29 -60.87 -6.21
CA GLY A 29 29.83 -60.97 -7.61
C GLY A 29 30.45 -59.86 -8.46
N LYS A 30 31.58 -60.17 -9.07
CA LYS A 30 32.21 -59.39 -10.16
C LYS A 30 31.23 -59.27 -11.32
N ARG A 31 30.90 -58.07 -11.73
CA ARG A 31 30.54 -57.66 -13.12
C ARG A 31 29.93 -56.27 -13.32
N TRP A 32 30.29 -55.28 -12.53
CA TRP A 32 29.75 -53.91 -12.74
C TRP A 32 30.81 -52.81 -12.90
N ALA A 33 32.10 -53.13 -12.92
CA ALA A 33 33.14 -52.09 -13.02
C ALA A 33 33.43 -51.65 -14.47
N SER A 34 33.01 -52.38 -15.47
CA SER A 34 33.37 -52.08 -16.89
C SER A 34 32.41 -51.11 -17.55
N THR A 35 31.13 -51.11 -17.17
CA THR A 35 30.10 -50.25 -17.78
C THR A 35 30.12 -48.80 -17.24
N THR A 36 30.48 -48.61 -15.96
CA THR A 36 30.58 -47.30 -15.37
C THR A 36 31.75 -46.48 -15.91
N ILE A 37 32.86 -47.15 -16.22
CA ILE A 37 34.05 -46.46 -16.79
C ILE A 37 33.77 -46.01 -18.23
N PHE A 38 33.04 -46.77 -19.03
CA PHE A 38 32.67 -46.38 -20.40
C PHE A 38 31.71 -45.20 -20.45
N VAL A 39 30.75 -45.13 -19.53
CA VAL A 39 29.82 -44.01 -19.46
C VAL A 39 30.56 -42.74 -19.03
N PHE A 40 31.51 -42.80 -18.07
CA PHE A 40 32.30 -41.69 -17.64
C PHE A 40 33.19 -41.09 -18.74
N PHE A 41 33.86 -41.96 -19.52
CA PHE A 41 34.64 -41.51 -20.67
C PHE A 41 33.81 -40.97 -21.82
N SER A 42 32.59 -41.50 -22.04
CA SER A 42 31.66 -40.97 -23.04
C SER A 42 31.14 -39.60 -22.68
N VAL A 43 30.84 -39.33 -21.40
CA VAL A 43 30.39 -38.02 -20.92
C VAL A 43 31.52 -37.00 -20.99
N ILE A 44 32.74 -37.37 -20.61
CA ILE A 44 33.92 -36.50 -20.69
C ILE A 44 34.25 -36.18 -22.15
N SER A 45 34.18 -37.14 -23.06
CA SER A 45 34.38 -36.91 -24.50
C SER A 45 33.29 -36.04 -25.11
N PHE A 46 32.05 -36.18 -24.67
CA PHE A 46 30.92 -35.34 -25.12
C PHE A 46 31.04 -33.91 -24.63
N VAL A 47 31.44 -33.68 -23.35
CA VAL A 47 31.70 -32.36 -22.79
C VAL A 47 32.90 -31.70 -23.49
N TYR A 48 33.97 -32.46 -23.77
CA TYR A 48 35.14 -31.96 -24.50
C TYR A 48 34.84 -31.64 -25.97
N TRP A 49 33.89 -32.34 -26.59
CA TRP A 49 33.46 -32.10 -27.97
C TRP A 49 32.54 -30.86 -28.04
N ILE A 50 31.69 -30.64 -27.06
CA ILE A 50 30.86 -29.40 -26.91
C ILE A 50 31.75 -28.18 -26.71
N ASP A 51 32.80 -28.31 -25.90
CA ASP A 51 33.70 -27.16 -25.62
C ASP A 51 34.50 -26.75 -26.86
N LYS A 52 34.89 -27.72 -27.72
CA LYS A 52 35.56 -27.43 -28.98
C LYS A 52 34.63 -26.93 -30.07
N SER A 53 33.36 -27.29 -30.07
CA SER A 53 32.38 -26.77 -31.05
C SER A 53 32.00 -25.29 -30.78
N PHE A 54 32.13 -24.84 -29.53
CA PHE A 54 31.87 -23.45 -29.18
C PHE A 54 33.04 -22.48 -29.45
N ILE A 55 34.26 -23.00 -29.68
CA ILE A 55 35.45 -22.15 -29.89
C ILE A 55 35.61 -21.72 -31.35
N THR A 56 34.98 -22.40 -32.32
CA THR A 56 35.11 -22.09 -33.74
C THR A 56 34.18 -20.97 -34.23
N ASP A 57 33.19 -20.55 -33.44
CA ASP A 57 32.24 -19.50 -33.82
C ASP A 57 32.52 -18.11 -33.13
N ALA A 58 33.65 -17.97 -32.43
CA ALA A 58 33.99 -16.72 -31.78
C ALA A 58 34.19 -15.53 -32.77
N ASN A 59 34.45 -15.82 -34.04
CA ASN A 59 34.59 -14.77 -35.08
C ASN A 59 33.23 -14.35 -35.65
N PHE A 60 32.19 -15.16 -35.61
CA PHE A 60 30.85 -14.82 -36.02
C PHE A 60 30.20 -13.83 -35.04
N PHE A 61 30.38 -14.04 -33.72
CA PHE A 61 29.90 -13.11 -32.71
C PHE A 61 30.67 -11.79 -32.66
N ARG A 62 31.92 -11.76 -33.10
CA ARG A 62 32.72 -10.52 -33.16
C ARG A 62 32.27 -9.59 -34.28
N THR A 63 31.70 -10.12 -35.36
CA THR A 63 31.20 -9.30 -36.49
C THR A 63 29.81 -8.75 -36.20
N ILE A 64 29.00 -9.40 -35.36
CA ILE A 64 27.69 -8.88 -34.93
C ILE A 64 27.86 -7.85 -33.78
N ALA A 65 28.88 -8.00 -32.93
CA ALA A 65 29.15 -7.09 -31.81
C ALA A 65 29.68 -5.70 -32.24
N THR A 66 30.18 -5.55 -33.47
CA THR A 66 30.67 -4.26 -33.97
C THR A 66 29.62 -3.40 -34.66
N THR A 67 28.36 -3.94 -34.85
CA THR A 67 27.29 -3.17 -35.50
C THR A 67 26.16 -2.77 -34.52
N ILE A 68 26.22 -3.25 -33.26
CA ILE A 68 25.33 -2.75 -32.19
C ILE A 68 26.20 -1.83 -31.31
N SER A 69 26.30 -0.58 -31.72
CA SER A 69 26.72 0.46 -30.80
C SER A 69 25.87 0.35 -29.53
N PRO A 70 26.41 0.21 -28.32
CA PRO A 70 25.61 0.22 -27.12
C PRO A 70 24.90 1.57 -27.10
N LYS A 71 23.57 1.55 -27.33
CA LYS A 71 22.74 2.73 -27.13
C LYS A 71 23.02 3.15 -25.69
N LYS A 72 23.82 4.23 -25.52
CA LYS A 72 24.04 4.80 -24.19
C LYS A 72 22.66 4.99 -23.58
N SER A 73 22.34 4.23 -22.55
CA SER A 73 21.21 4.56 -21.68
C SER A 73 21.38 6.03 -21.36
N PRO A 74 20.35 6.85 -21.52
CA PRO A 74 20.41 8.23 -21.11
C PRO A 74 20.89 8.23 -19.66
N ALA A 75 21.88 9.07 -19.37
CA ALA A 75 22.40 9.17 -18.02
C ALA A 75 21.21 9.52 -17.12
N HIS A 76 20.82 8.60 -16.24
CA HIS A 76 19.80 8.86 -15.23
C HIS A 76 20.25 10.07 -14.42
N VAL A 77 19.56 11.19 -14.59
CA VAL A 77 19.83 12.40 -13.81
C VAL A 77 19.24 12.18 -12.42
N GLU A 78 20.07 11.79 -11.48
CA GLU A 78 19.65 11.72 -10.07
C GLU A 78 19.51 13.15 -9.52
N PHE A 79 18.39 13.44 -8.92
CA PHE A 79 18.18 14.71 -8.25
C PHE A 79 19.10 14.81 -7.03
N GLN A 80 20.01 15.79 -7.04
CA GLN A 80 20.81 16.08 -5.88
C GLN A 80 19.89 16.62 -4.77
N PHE A 81 19.98 16.00 -3.59
CA PHE A 81 19.35 16.48 -2.38
C PHE A 81 20.45 16.87 -1.40
N ASN A 82 20.65 18.16 -1.18
CA ASN A 82 21.72 18.68 -0.35
C ASN A 82 21.19 19.72 0.64
N CYS A 83 21.27 19.40 1.92
CA CYS A 83 20.96 20.32 3.01
C CYS A 83 22.17 21.14 3.49
N SER A 84 23.37 20.99 2.88
CA SER A 84 24.62 21.61 3.37
C SER A 84 24.75 23.11 3.08
N ASN A 85 23.92 23.64 2.17
CA ASN A 85 23.90 25.06 1.81
C ASN A 85 22.95 25.88 2.68
N LEU A 86 22.82 25.50 3.95
CA LEU A 86 21.93 26.10 4.95
C LEU A 86 22.45 27.44 5.48
N ASN A 87 22.65 28.42 4.61
CA ASN A 87 22.69 29.82 5.04
C ASN A 87 21.24 30.34 4.99
N SER A 88 20.80 30.97 6.05
CA SER A 88 19.54 31.63 6.44
C SER A 88 18.36 31.84 5.44
N THR A 89 18.51 31.51 4.17
CA THR A 89 17.47 31.56 3.14
C THR A 89 17.58 30.33 2.25
N ILE A 90 16.86 29.26 2.64
CA ILE A 90 16.74 28.08 1.77
C ILE A 90 15.79 28.45 0.63
N THR A 91 16.35 28.56 -0.56
CA THR A 91 15.59 28.71 -1.80
C THR A 91 15.46 27.35 -2.47
N CYS A 92 14.33 27.13 -3.13
CA CYS A 92 14.15 25.93 -3.93
C CYS A 92 15.13 25.90 -5.11
N PRO A 93 15.73 24.74 -5.43
CA PRO A 93 16.66 24.64 -6.57
C PRO A 93 15.96 25.05 -7.87
N THR A 94 16.65 25.90 -8.64
CA THR A 94 16.17 26.34 -9.97
C THR A 94 16.42 25.33 -11.08
N ASN A 95 17.27 24.33 -10.83
CA ASN A 95 17.80 23.42 -11.84
C ASN A 95 17.11 22.04 -11.85
N HIS A 96 15.80 22.00 -11.77
CA HIS A 96 15.11 20.75 -12.16
C HIS A 96 15.13 20.67 -13.68
N PRO A 97 15.48 19.50 -14.29
CA PRO A 97 15.37 19.34 -15.72
C PRO A 97 13.91 19.58 -16.11
N VAL A 98 13.66 20.66 -16.80
CA VAL A 98 12.30 21.13 -17.16
C VAL A 98 11.71 20.26 -18.29
N THR A 99 12.54 19.50 -18.98
CA THR A 99 12.13 18.65 -20.10
C THR A 99 12.99 17.40 -20.23
N ILE A 100 12.36 16.25 -20.20
CA ILE A 100 12.96 14.99 -20.64
C ILE A 100 12.59 14.85 -22.12
N GLU A 101 13.59 14.91 -23.00
CA GLU A 101 13.39 14.95 -24.47
C GLU A 101 12.87 13.64 -25.11
N LYS A 102 12.74 12.56 -24.38
CA LYS A 102 12.23 11.28 -24.87
C LYS A 102 11.07 10.75 -24.06
N GLU A 103 9.87 10.95 -24.57
CA GLU A 103 8.69 10.32 -24.06
C GLU A 103 8.41 9.02 -24.82
N GLU A 104 8.66 7.88 -24.19
CA GLU A 104 8.08 6.63 -24.64
C GLU A 104 6.66 6.53 -24.03
N SER A 105 5.64 6.34 -24.89
CA SER A 105 4.28 6.13 -24.42
C SER A 105 4.24 4.88 -23.54
N SER A 106 3.64 4.99 -22.37
CA SER A 106 3.41 3.81 -21.53
C SER A 106 2.40 2.88 -22.20
N THR A 107 2.79 1.63 -22.39
CA THR A 107 1.89 0.56 -22.85
C THR A 107 1.14 -0.09 -21.68
N VAL A 108 1.41 0.32 -20.45
CA VAL A 108 0.83 -0.24 -19.24
C VAL A 108 -0.52 0.41 -18.96
N ALA A 109 -1.57 -0.40 -18.84
CA ALA A 109 -2.88 0.07 -18.39
C ALA A 109 -2.84 0.42 -16.89
N CYS A 110 -3.51 1.51 -16.51
CA CYS A 110 -3.68 1.85 -15.11
C CYS A 110 -4.57 0.85 -14.38
N PRO A 111 -4.38 0.66 -13.06
CA PRO A 111 -5.31 -0.10 -12.23
C PRO A 111 -6.75 0.42 -12.36
N ALA A 112 -7.72 -0.49 -12.25
CA ALA A 112 -9.14 -0.20 -12.44
C ALA A 112 -9.66 0.96 -11.56
N TYR A 113 -9.07 1.19 -10.39
CA TYR A 113 -9.52 2.29 -9.53
C TYR A 113 -9.29 3.69 -10.12
N THR A 114 -8.43 3.84 -11.12
CA THR A 114 -8.18 5.13 -11.78
C THR A 114 -9.42 5.65 -12.52
N GLN A 115 -10.33 4.77 -12.93
CA GLN A 115 -11.60 5.18 -13.55
C GLN A 115 -12.49 6.05 -12.65
N TRP A 116 -12.38 5.89 -11.33
CA TRP A 116 -13.17 6.65 -10.36
C TRP A 116 -12.83 8.14 -10.34
N ILE A 117 -11.71 8.56 -10.92
CA ILE A 117 -11.38 9.98 -11.18
C ILE A 117 -12.50 10.66 -11.96
N HIS A 118 -13.08 9.95 -12.95
CA HIS A 118 -14.14 10.50 -13.77
C HIS A 118 -15.43 10.77 -12.98
N GLU A 119 -15.74 9.87 -12.03
CA GLU A 119 -16.89 10.02 -11.12
C GLU A 119 -16.66 11.15 -10.10
N ASP A 120 -15.50 11.17 -9.47
CA ASP A 120 -15.15 12.17 -8.46
C ASP A 120 -15.12 13.59 -9.04
N LEU A 121 -14.80 13.75 -10.33
CA LEU A 121 -14.81 15.03 -11.04
C LEU A 121 -16.12 15.33 -11.80
N GLN A 122 -17.08 14.41 -11.80
CA GLN A 122 -18.36 14.56 -12.50
C GLN A 122 -19.11 15.85 -12.18
N PRO A 123 -19.15 16.34 -10.91
CA PRO A 123 -19.89 17.58 -10.57
C PRO A 123 -19.47 18.81 -11.37
N TRP A 124 -18.23 18.86 -11.86
CA TRP A 124 -17.66 20.00 -12.57
C TRP A 124 -17.54 19.81 -14.08
N LYS A 125 -17.83 18.63 -14.63
CA LYS A 125 -17.66 18.36 -16.07
C LYS A 125 -18.42 19.31 -16.98
N SER A 126 -19.66 19.69 -16.61
CA SER A 126 -20.50 20.57 -17.41
C SER A 126 -20.26 22.06 -17.15
N THR A 127 -19.93 22.42 -15.92
CA THR A 127 -19.81 23.81 -15.49
C THR A 127 -18.38 24.35 -15.56
N GLY A 128 -17.40 23.47 -15.46
CA GLY A 128 -16.03 23.84 -15.12
C GLY A 128 -15.91 24.31 -13.68
N ILE A 129 -14.70 24.69 -13.29
CA ILE A 129 -14.35 25.18 -11.96
C ILE A 129 -13.90 26.63 -12.09
N THR A 130 -14.62 27.56 -11.44
CA THR A 130 -14.23 28.96 -11.39
C THR A 130 -13.37 29.26 -10.16
N ARG A 131 -12.61 30.35 -10.19
CA ARG A 131 -11.81 30.80 -9.03
C ARG A 131 -12.69 31.01 -7.78
N ASP A 132 -13.89 31.54 -7.94
CA ASP A 132 -14.84 31.74 -6.84
C ASP A 132 -15.29 30.41 -6.22
N MET A 133 -15.40 29.33 -7.01
CA MET A 133 -15.70 28.00 -6.48
C MET A 133 -14.53 27.47 -5.63
N VAL A 134 -13.29 27.67 -6.08
CA VAL A 134 -12.10 27.28 -5.31
C VAL A 134 -12.01 28.08 -4.02
N GLU A 135 -12.23 29.44 -4.08
CA GLU A 135 -12.22 30.28 -2.87
C GLU A 135 -13.30 29.86 -1.85
N ARG A 136 -14.45 29.41 -2.29
CA ARG A 136 -15.47 28.90 -1.36
C ARG A 136 -15.07 27.64 -0.63
N ALA A 137 -14.18 26.81 -1.17
CA ALA A 137 -13.65 25.65 -0.47
C ALA A 137 -12.69 26.01 0.68
N ARG A 138 -12.15 27.26 0.69
CA ARG A 138 -11.19 27.74 1.69
C ARG A 138 -11.63 27.54 3.14
N VAL A 139 -12.90 27.76 3.44
CA VAL A 139 -13.45 27.63 4.80
C VAL A 139 -13.37 26.21 5.37
N HIS A 140 -13.18 25.23 4.50
CA HIS A 140 -13.04 23.83 4.86
C HIS A 140 -11.60 23.33 4.79
N ALA A 141 -10.70 24.06 4.12
CA ALA A 141 -9.35 23.60 3.80
C ALA A 141 -8.36 23.80 4.96
N ASN A 142 -7.38 22.91 5.07
CA ASN A 142 -6.18 23.12 5.87
C ASN A 142 -5.16 23.96 5.11
N PHE A 143 -5.06 23.74 3.81
CA PHE A 143 -4.13 24.47 2.94
C PHE A 143 -4.67 24.63 1.52
N ARG A 144 -4.13 25.61 0.83
CA ARG A 144 -4.22 25.80 -0.61
C ARG A 144 -2.89 25.43 -1.22
N LEU A 145 -2.92 24.71 -2.32
CA LEU A 145 -1.73 24.40 -3.11
C LEU A 145 -1.92 24.92 -4.53
N VAL A 146 -0.93 25.63 -5.02
CA VAL A 146 -0.91 26.16 -6.39
C VAL A 146 0.32 25.61 -7.09
N ILE A 147 0.12 25.05 -8.28
CA ILE A 147 1.22 24.66 -9.17
C ILE A 147 1.25 25.65 -10.32
N VAL A 148 2.39 26.30 -10.50
CA VAL A 148 2.66 27.22 -11.62
C VAL A 148 4.02 26.91 -12.19
N LYS A 149 4.08 26.63 -13.49
CA LYS A 149 5.32 26.30 -14.21
C LYS A 149 6.15 25.21 -13.54
N GLY A 150 5.47 24.15 -13.05
CA GLY A 150 6.09 23.02 -12.40
C GLY A 150 6.60 23.26 -10.98
N LYS A 151 6.32 24.41 -10.37
CA LYS A 151 6.64 24.76 -8.99
C LYS A 151 5.41 24.76 -8.13
N ALA A 152 5.52 24.28 -6.89
CA ALA A 152 4.43 24.27 -5.92
C ALA A 152 4.54 25.44 -4.94
N TYR A 153 3.40 26.07 -4.66
CA TYR A 153 3.25 27.14 -3.68
C TYR A 153 2.15 26.76 -2.71
N VAL A 154 2.39 26.93 -1.41
CA VAL A 154 1.47 26.52 -0.35
C VAL A 154 1.07 27.72 0.50
N GLU A 155 -0.23 27.88 0.73
CA GLU A 155 -0.81 28.82 1.69
C GLU A 155 -1.56 28.00 2.76
N ASN A 156 -1.09 28.08 4.01
CA ASN A 156 -1.69 27.35 5.13
C ASN A 156 -2.78 28.17 5.80
N TYR A 157 -3.92 27.51 6.11
CA TYR A 157 -5.06 28.16 6.78
C TYR A 157 -5.25 27.67 8.21
N SER A 158 -5.11 26.37 8.42
CA SER A 158 -5.25 25.77 9.73
C SER A 158 -4.33 24.56 9.87
N LYS A 159 -3.89 24.29 11.09
CA LYS A 159 -3.03 23.13 11.37
C LYS A 159 -3.84 21.84 11.22
N ALA A 160 -3.31 20.90 10.44
CA ALA A 160 -3.85 19.56 10.38
C ALA A 160 -3.53 18.76 11.65
N PHE A 161 -4.25 17.66 11.84
CA PHE A 161 -3.92 16.72 12.89
C PHE A 161 -2.63 15.97 12.57
N GLN A 162 -1.64 16.07 13.44
CA GLN A 162 -0.30 15.48 13.27
C GLN A 162 0.38 16.02 11.99
N THR A 163 1.04 15.13 11.22
CA THR A 163 1.78 15.49 9.99
C THR A 163 1.02 15.16 8.70
N ARG A 164 -0.33 15.15 8.73
CA ARG A 164 -1.15 14.78 7.57
C ARG A 164 -0.97 15.73 6.40
N ASP A 165 -1.02 17.03 6.64
CA ASP A 165 -0.75 18.09 5.64
C ASP A 165 0.69 18.02 5.13
N VAL A 166 1.63 17.87 6.03
CA VAL A 166 3.07 17.79 5.72
C VAL A 166 3.37 16.66 4.72
N PHE A 167 2.86 15.44 4.98
CA PHE A 167 3.11 14.30 4.08
C PHE A 167 2.23 14.31 2.83
N THR A 168 1.08 14.96 2.85
CA THR A 168 0.28 15.18 1.63
C THR A 168 0.99 16.14 0.67
N ILE A 169 1.47 17.28 1.17
CA ILE A 169 2.27 18.24 0.39
C ILE A 169 3.54 17.57 -0.09
N TRP A 170 4.24 16.82 0.78
CA TRP A 170 5.42 16.05 0.40
C TRP A 170 5.15 15.10 -0.77
N GLY A 171 4.02 14.38 -0.73
CA GLY A 171 3.61 13.48 -1.82
C GLY A 171 3.43 14.19 -3.16
N ILE A 172 2.81 15.37 -3.15
CA ILE A 172 2.66 16.19 -4.36
C ILE A 172 4.02 16.67 -4.87
N LEU A 173 4.93 17.05 -3.98
CA LEU A 173 6.29 17.42 -4.39
C LEU A 173 7.05 16.23 -5.00
N GLN A 174 6.84 15.02 -4.48
CA GLN A 174 7.43 13.82 -5.07
C GLN A 174 6.84 13.50 -6.45
N LEU A 175 5.55 13.76 -6.67
CA LEU A 175 4.92 13.67 -7.98
C LEU A 175 5.57 14.65 -8.97
N LEU A 176 5.81 15.90 -8.57
CA LEU A 176 6.48 16.90 -9.42
C LEU A 176 7.93 16.51 -9.73
N ARG A 177 8.60 15.81 -8.83
CA ARG A 177 9.94 15.24 -9.07
C ARG A 177 9.90 14.04 -10.01
N LEU A 178 8.86 13.21 -9.93
CA LEU A 178 8.71 12.03 -10.79
C LEU A 178 8.38 12.42 -12.23
N TYR A 179 7.54 13.46 -12.40
CA TYR A 179 7.05 13.97 -13.69
C TYR A 179 7.34 15.47 -13.85
N PRO A 180 8.64 15.88 -13.94
CA PRO A 180 9.02 17.28 -13.99
C PRO A 180 8.43 17.97 -15.23
N GLY A 181 7.74 19.11 -14.98
CA GLY A 181 7.11 19.92 -16.02
C GLY A 181 5.89 19.30 -16.72
N LYS A 182 5.40 18.14 -16.25
CA LYS A 182 4.26 17.44 -16.86
C LYS A 182 2.92 17.68 -16.16
N ILE A 183 2.95 18.07 -14.89
CA ILE A 183 1.73 18.44 -14.17
C ILE A 183 1.32 19.84 -14.63
N PRO A 184 0.07 20.02 -15.13
CA PRO A 184 -0.43 21.32 -15.54
C PRO A 184 -0.47 22.33 -14.39
N ASP A 185 -0.48 23.61 -14.73
CA ASP A 185 -0.76 24.66 -13.77
C ASP A 185 -2.17 24.46 -13.18
N LEU A 186 -2.27 24.49 -11.87
CA LEU A 186 -3.53 24.25 -11.14
C LEU A 186 -3.53 24.90 -9.77
N GLU A 187 -4.73 25.02 -9.21
CA GLU A 187 -4.97 25.52 -7.89
C GLU A 187 -6.03 24.67 -7.20
N LEU A 188 -5.73 24.20 -5.99
CA LEU A 188 -6.62 23.34 -5.23
C LEU A 188 -6.67 23.67 -3.75
N MET A 189 -7.77 23.31 -3.09
CA MET A 189 -7.96 23.36 -1.65
C MET A 189 -7.98 21.94 -1.09
N PHE A 190 -7.31 21.72 0.04
CA PHE A 190 -7.17 20.40 0.65
C PHE A 190 -7.61 20.38 2.11
N TRP A 191 -8.43 19.39 2.46
CA TRP A 191 -8.85 19.09 3.82
C TRP A 191 -8.19 17.80 4.32
N CYS A 192 -7.45 17.90 5.44
CA CYS A 192 -6.68 16.79 6.02
C CYS A 192 -7.36 16.13 7.24
N GLY A 193 -8.61 16.46 7.53
CA GLY A 193 -9.35 15.88 8.66
C GLY A 193 -9.98 14.54 8.35
N ASP A 194 -10.83 14.05 9.24
CA ASP A 194 -11.46 12.73 9.07
C ASP A 194 -12.83 12.81 8.36
N SER A 195 -13.56 13.89 8.48
CA SER A 195 -14.94 13.99 7.97
C SER A 195 -15.02 14.59 6.58
N THR A 196 -15.83 14.03 5.70
CA THR A 196 -16.20 14.63 4.42
C THR A 196 -16.92 15.96 4.62
N ARG A 197 -16.67 16.94 3.76
CA ARG A 197 -17.09 18.34 3.94
C ARG A 197 -18.14 18.80 2.94
N ILE A 198 -18.03 18.45 1.69
CA ILE A 198 -18.89 18.94 0.63
C ILE A 198 -20.08 17.99 0.47
N LYS A 199 -21.21 18.29 1.12
CA LYS A 199 -22.37 17.40 1.14
C LYS A 199 -23.29 17.64 -0.07
N LYS A 200 -23.68 16.55 -0.76
CA LYS A 200 -24.59 16.59 -1.92
C LYS A 200 -25.89 17.35 -1.63
N ARG A 201 -26.47 17.17 -0.44
CA ARG A 201 -27.72 17.84 -0.01
C ARG A 201 -27.61 19.37 0.01
N ASP A 202 -26.41 19.92 0.24
CA ASP A 202 -26.18 21.37 0.33
C ASP A 202 -25.98 22.00 -1.05
N HIS A 203 -25.83 21.19 -2.10
CA HIS A 203 -25.51 21.58 -3.47
C HIS A 203 -26.51 21.01 -4.47
N GLN A 204 -27.83 21.20 -4.21
CA GLN A 204 -28.92 20.79 -5.10
C GLN A 204 -29.49 21.97 -5.89
N GLY A 205 -30.17 21.68 -7.01
CA GLY A 205 -30.80 22.69 -7.85
C GLY A 205 -29.79 23.68 -8.43
N LEU A 206 -30.03 24.97 -8.29
CA LEU A 206 -29.14 26.02 -8.79
C LEU A 206 -27.75 25.99 -8.14
N LYS A 207 -27.64 25.54 -6.89
CA LYS A 207 -26.36 25.43 -6.18
C LYS A 207 -25.47 24.32 -6.74
N ALA A 208 -25.99 23.35 -7.48
CA ALA A 208 -25.21 22.32 -8.13
C ALA A 208 -24.19 22.88 -9.12
N LYS A 209 -24.45 24.07 -9.68
CA LYS A 209 -23.54 24.75 -10.62
C LYS A 209 -22.36 25.47 -9.93
N SER A 210 -22.28 25.44 -8.62
CA SER A 210 -21.32 26.21 -7.85
C SER A 210 -20.70 25.40 -6.70
N VAL A 211 -20.58 24.10 -6.86
CA VAL A 211 -19.96 23.19 -5.90
C VAL A 211 -18.51 23.57 -5.68
N PRO A 212 -18.07 23.83 -4.44
CA PRO A 212 -16.65 24.11 -4.16
C PRO A 212 -15.84 22.83 -4.31
N PRO A 213 -14.77 22.79 -5.12
CA PRO A 213 -13.89 21.64 -5.22
C PRO A 213 -13.00 21.55 -4.00
N LEU A 214 -13.07 20.44 -3.27
CA LEU A 214 -12.24 20.18 -2.09
C LEU A 214 -11.63 18.81 -2.17
N PHE A 215 -10.31 18.73 -2.12
CA PHE A 215 -9.59 17.46 -2.05
C PHE A 215 -9.60 16.92 -0.62
N HIS A 216 -9.76 15.60 -0.52
CA HIS A 216 -9.83 14.88 0.75
C HIS A 216 -9.38 13.43 0.55
N TYR A 217 -9.16 12.67 1.62
CA TYR A 217 -8.68 11.29 1.54
C TYR A 217 -9.77 10.25 1.30
N CYS A 218 -11.04 10.62 1.47
CA CYS A 218 -12.18 9.75 1.21
C CYS A 218 -13.43 10.56 0.83
N ASN A 219 -14.38 9.87 0.23
CA ASN A 219 -15.75 10.35 0.07
C ASN A 219 -16.76 9.28 0.52
N ASP A 220 -18.04 9.61 0.43
CA ASP A 220 -19.18 8.72 0.62
C ASP A 220 -20.25 9.05 -0.42
N ASP A 221 -21.32 8.23 -0.46
CA ASP A 221 -22.43 8.45 -1.40
C ASP A 221 -23.15 9.79 -1.20
N GLU A 222 -22.96 10.44 -0.04
CA GLU A 222 -23.59 11.70 0.34
C GLU A 222 -22.66 12.91 0.21
N SER A 223 -21.41 12.73 -0.29
CA SER A 223 -20.43 13.81 -0.41
C SER A 223 -19.85 13.95 -1.81
N LEU A 224 -19.22 15.12 -2.06
CA LEU A 224 -18.61 15.51 -3.33
C LEU A 224 -17.12 15.85 -3.14
N ASP A 225 -16.52 15.41 -2.05
CA ASP A 225 -15.08 15.57 -1.81
C ASP A 225 -14.30 14.76 -2.86
N ILE A 226 -13.25 15.37 -3.43
CA ILE A 226 -12.40 14.76 -4.47
C ILE A 226 -11.39 13.86 -3.78
N VAL A 227 -11.40 12.57 -4.09
CA VAL A 227 -10.59 11.59 -3.35
C VAL A 227 -9.13 11.61 -3.80
N PHE A 228 -8.24 11.72 -2.81
CA PHE A 228 -6.80 11.76 -2.99
C PHE A 228 -6.11 10.71 -2.09
N PRO A 229 -4.96 10.14 -2.49
CA PRO A 229 -4.22 9.21 -1.65
C PRO A 229 -3.86 9.79 -0.29
N ASP A 230 -4.03 9.02 0.77
CA ASP A 230 -3.77 9.48 2.13
C ASP A 230 -2.25 9.67 2.40
N TRP A 231 -1.93 10.49 3.39
CA TRP A 231 -0.55 10.84 3.76
C TRP A 231 0.33 9.65 4.10
N THR A 232 -0.26 8.52 4.54
CA THR A 232 0.52 7.36 5.01
C THR A 232 1.25 6.62 3.89
N PHE A 233 0.97 6.93 2.63
CA PHE A 233 1.79 6.46 1.51
C PHE A 233 3.23 6.99 1.59
N TRP A 234 3.43 8.15 2.20
CA TRP A 234 4.76 8.73 2.42
C TRP A 234 5.25 8.59 3.86
N GLY A 235 4.37 8.17 4.78
CA GLY A 235 4.71 7.82 6.15
C GLY A 235 3.80 8.47 7.20
N TRP A 236 3.80 7.87 8.40
CA TRP A 236 3.11 8.40 9.57
C TRP A 236 4.04 8.32 10.79
N PRO A 237 4.90 9.33 10.98
CA PRO A 237 5.96 9.31 11.98
C PRO A 237 5.46 9.14 13.42
N GLU A 238 4.31 9.74 13.75
CA GLU A 238 3.73 9.71 15.10
C GLU A 238 3.32 8.28 15.52
N LEU A 239 3.00 7.41 14.58
CA LEU A 239 2.67 6.02 14.82
C LEU A 239 3.76 5.04 14.38
N ASP A 240 4.91 5.54 13.96
CA ASP A 240 6.03 4.78 13.41
C ASP A 240 5.67 3.92 12.18
N ILE A 241 4.66 4.33 11.45
CA ILE A 241 4.28 3.69 10.18
C ILE A 241 5.17 4.24 9.08
N LYS A 242 6.05 3.40 8.57
CA LYS A 242 7.04 3.76 7.52
C LYS A 242 6.34 4.07 6.19
N PRO A 243 7.04 4.75 5.26
CA PRO A 243 6.57 4.94 3.90
C PRO A 243 6.09 3.64 3.25
N TRP A 244 5.06 3.74 2.43
CA TRP A 244 4.33 2.57 1.90
C TRP A 244 5.21 1.56 1.17
N ARG A 245 6.19 2.01 0.38
CA ARG A 245 7.12 1.10 -0.30
C ARG A 245 7.83 0.18 0.69
N THR A 246 8.39 0.72 1.75
CA THR A 246 9.06 -0.05 2.82
C THR A 246 8.07 -0.94 3.59
N THR A 247 6.89 -0.39 3.90
CA THR A 247 5.85 -1.13 4.62
C THR A 247 5.31 -2.29 3.79
N LEU A 248 5.10 -2.11 2.50
CA LEU A 248 4.64 -3.17 1.60
C LEU A 248 5.62 -4.33 1.50
N GLU A 249 6.93 -4.04 1.39
CA GLU A 249 7.96 -5.10 1.39
C GLU A 249 8.01 -5.83 2.74
N ALA A 250 7.90 -5.12 3.86
CA ALA A 250 7.82 -5.74 5.18
C ALA A 250 6.58 -6.66 5.30
N LEU A 251 5.42 -6.25 4.79
CA LEU A 251 4.20 -7.06 4.78
C LEU A 251 4.36 -8.31 3.88
N LYS A 252 5.02 -8.19 2.73
CA LYS A 252 5.36 -9.35 1.88
C LYS A 252 6.23 -10.37 2.63
N GLU A 253 7.24 -9.89 3.36
CA GLU A 253 8.07 -10.77 4.19
C GLU A 253 7.26 -11.35 5.37
N GLY A 254 6.40 -10.58 6.01
CA GLY A 254 5.48 -11.05 7.04
C GLY A 254 4.59 -12.20 6.56
N ASN A 255 4.12 -12.14 5.31
CA ASN A 255 3.31 -13.19 4.69
C ASN A 255 4.05 -14.51 4.52
N LYS A 256 5.36 -14.48 4.29
CA LYS A 256 6.19 -15.68 4.08
C LYS A 256 6.47 -16.44 5.38
N ARG A 257 6.42 -15.76 6.54
CA ARG A 257 6.80 -16.32 7.85
C ARG A 257 5.92 -17.48 8.29
N ILE A 258 4.61 -17.44 7.96
CA ILE A 258 3.64 -18.45 8.38
C ILE A 258 2.78 -18.86 7.19
N LYS A 259 2.82 -20.14 6.81
CA LYS A 259 1.98 -20.70 5.75
C LYS A 259 0.51 -20.63 6.18
N TRP A 260 -0.42 -20.48 5.24
CA TRP A 260 -1.85 -20.39 5.53
C TRP A 260 -2.38 -21.45 6.50
N LYS A 261 -2.04 -22.71 6.28
CA LYS A 261 -2.49 -23.84 7.10
C LYS A 261 -2.06 -23.73 8.58
N ASP A 262 -0.92 -23.08 8.82
CA ASP A 262 -0.31 -22.93 10.14
C ASP A 262 -0.72 -21.63 10.84
N ARG A 263 -1.45 -20.74 10.12
CA ARG A 263 -2.01 -19.50 10.68
C ARG A 263 -3.16 -19.81 11.64
N LYS A 264 -3.32 -18.94 12.65
CA LYS A 264 -4.41 -19.04 13.63
C LYS A 264 -5.78 -18.98 12.92
N PRO A 265 -6.67 -19.97 13.16
CA PRO A 265 -7.95 -20.09 12.46
C PRO A 265 -9.05 -19.19 13.03
N TYR A 266 -8.70 -17.97 13.44
CA TYR A 266 -9.58 -16.98 14.04
C TYR A 266 -9.53 -15.66 13.26
N ALA A 267 -10.59 -14.86 13.36
CA ALA A 267 -10.61 -13.49 12.86
C ALA A 267 -9.85 -12.57 13.80
N PHE A 268 -8.93 -11.78 13.25
CA PHE A 268 -8.06 -10.88 13.98
C PHE A 268 -8.35 -9.43 13.67
N TRP A 269 -8.42 -8.61 14.70
CA TRP A 269 -8.40 -7.15 14.57
C TRP A 269 -7.55 -6.53 15.69
N LYS A 270 -6.78 -5.52 15.34
CA LYS A 270 -6.03 -4.69 16.29
C LYS A 270 -6.22 -3.23 15.92
N GLY A 271 -6.71 -2.41 16.84
CA GLY A 271 -6.97 -1.00 16.60
C GLY A 271 -7.53 -0.28 17.82
N ASN A 272 -7.78 1.02 17.67
CA ASN A 272 -8.47 1.82 18.68
C ASN A 272 -10.00 1.66 18.48
N PRO A 273 -10.73 1.07 19.43
CA PRO A 273 -12.16 0.87 19.29
C PRO A 273 -12.97 2.15 19.54
N TYR A 274 -12.42 3.11 20.24
CA TYR A 274 -13.13 4.29 20.75
C TYR A 274 -13.29 5.41 19.72
N VAL A 275 -12.79 5.22 18.51
CA VAL A 275 -12.91 6.20 17.42
C VAL A 275 -14.26 6.15 16.71
N SER A 276 -15.02 5.07 16.85
CA SER A 276 -16.37 4.97 16.25
C SER A 276 -17.27 3.96 16.95
N LYS A 277 -18.58 4.24 16.92
CA LYS A 277 -19.60 3.30 17.42
C LYS A 277 -19.61 1.95 16.69
N LYS A 278 -19.18 1.91 15.43
CA LYS A 278 -19.03 0.67 14.66
C LYS A 278 -17.99 -0.24 15.33
N ARG A 279 -16.83 0.31 15.71
CA ARG A 279 -15.75 -0.43 16.39
C ARG A 279 -16.12 -0.83 17.83
N GLU A 280 -16.86 0.01 18.54
CA GLU A 280 -17.39 -0.36 19.86
C GLU A 280 -18.34 -1.57 19.79
N LYS A 281 -19.19 -1.63 18.75
CA LYS A 281 -20.03 -2.81 18.51
C LYS A 281 -19.19 -4.07 18.25
N LEU A 282 -18.09 -3.96 17.52
CA LEU A 282 -17.18 -5.07 17.26
C LEU A 282 -16.60 -5.65 18.56
N LEU A 283 -16.29 -4.82 19.57
CA LEU A 283 -15.75 -5.28 20.85
C LEU A 283 -16.66 -6.32 21.56
N LYS A 284 -17.96 -6.28 21.31
CA LYS A 284 -18.91 -7.26 21.88
C LYS A 284 -18.63 -8.69 21.40
N CYS A 285 -17.91 -8.85 20.30
CA CYS A 285 -17.54 -10.15 19.76
C CYS A 285 -16.32 -10.78 20.48
N ASN A 286 -15.63 -10.06 21.35
CA ASN A 286 -14.47 -10.54 22.08
C ASN A 286 -14.83 -11.08 23.49
N VAL A 287 -16.03 -11.58 23.65
CA VAL A 287 -16.51 -12.05 24.95
C VAL A 287 -15.94 -13.44 25.25
N PRO A 288 -15.15 -13.62 26.32
CA PRO A 288 -14.50 -14.90 26.63
C PRO A 288 -15.45 -15.99 27.15
N ASN A 289 -16.71 -15.67 27.48
CA ASN A 289 -17.60 -16.56 28.22
C ASN A 289 -18.86 -16.91 27.44
N LYS A 290 -19.13 -18.17 27.23
CA LYS A 290 -20.32 -18.87 26.71
C LYS A 290 -20.47 -19.01 25.19
N ASN A 291 -20.05 -18.02 24.36
CA ASN A 291 -20.08 -18.17 22.89
C ASN A 291 -18.74 -17.67 22.33
N ASP A 292 -17.86 -18.56 21.90
CA ASP A 292 -16.69 -18.16 21.11
C ASP A 292 -17.19 -17.78 19.71
N TRP A 293 -17.01 -16.49 19.36
CA TRP A 293 -17.35 -15.95 18.06
C TRP A 293 -16.25 -16.15 17.02
N ASN A 294 -15.20 -16.93 17.34
CA ASN A 294 -14.03 -17.12 16.52
C ASN A 294 -13.28 -15.81 16.18
N VAL A 295 -13.38 -14.82 17.07
CA VAL A 295 -12.80 -13.48 16.90
C VAL A 295 -11.79 -13.21 18.02
N ARG A 296 -10.67 -12.57 17.65
CA ARG A 296 -9.61 -12.15 18.59
C ARG A 296 -9.33 -10.68 18.35
N LEU A 297 -9.76 -9.84 19.29
CA LEU A 297 -9.66 -8.39 19.20
C LEU A 297 -8.62 -7.86 20.19
N TYR A 298 -7.75 -6.99 19.70
CA TYR A 298 -6.69 -6.38 20.48
C TYR A 298 -6.84 -4.85 20.46
N ILE A 299 -7.00 -4.27 21.64
CA ILE A 299 -7.10 -2.82 21.78
C ILE A 299 -5.71 -2.22 21.60
N GLN A 300 -5.60 -1.28 20.68
CA GLN A 300 -4.39 -0.53 20.43
C GLN A 300 -4.36 0.71 21.31
N ASP A 301 -3.47 0.73 22.28
CA ASP A 301 -3.14 1.89 23.09
C ASP A 301 -1.91 2.59 22.52
N TRP A 302 -2.15 3.66 21.78
CA TRP A 302 -1.09 4.40 21.09
C TRP A 302 -0.15 5.13 22.07
N ILE A 303 -0.65 5.55 23.26
CA ILE A 303 0.17 6.22 24.29
C ILE A 303 1.17 5.22 24.87
N LYS A 304 0.70 4.03 25.21
CA LYS A 304 1.55 2.95 25.72
C LYS A 304 2.57 2.50 24.66
N GLU A 305 2.13 2.31 23.42
CA GLU A 305 3.00 1.86 22.33
C GLU A 305 4.08 2.91 22.01
N SER A 306 3.76 4.20 21.99
CA SER A 306 4.76 5.25 21.76
C SER A 306 5.86 5.25 22.81
N LYS A 307 5.50 5.06 24.09
CA LYS A 307 6.47 4.92 25.20
C LYS A 307 7.36 3.68 25.07
N GLN A 308 6.89 2.63 24.36
CA GLN A 308 7.61 1.38 24.15
C GLN A 308 8.30 1.33 22.77
N GLY A 309 8.34 2.44 22.02
CA GLY A 309 8.95 2.51 20.70
C GLY A 309 8.22 1.66 19.65
N PHE A 310 6.90 1.50 19.78
CA PHE A 310 6.01 0.79 18.83
C PHE A 310 6.37 -0.69 18.59
N LYS A 311 7.06 -1.34 19.52
CA LYS A 311 7.57 -2.72 19.37
C LYS A 311 6.47 -3.73 19.05
N ASN A 312 5.27 -3.54 19.61
CA ASN A 312 4.14 -4.46 19.43
C ASN A 312 3.15 -3.99 18.33
N SER A 313 3.48 -2.93 17.60
CA SER A 313 2.58 -2.33 16.60
C SER A 313 3.07 -2.52 15.15
N LYS A 314 4.10 -3.31 14.92
CA LYS A 314 4.62 -3.62 13.60
C LYS A 314 3.53 -4.29 12.75
N LEU A 315 3.31 -3.77 11.55
CA LEU A 315 2.23 -4.21 10.67
C LEU A 315 2.51 -5.60 10.09
N GLU A 316 3.76 -5.88 9.75
CA GLU A 316 4.23 -7.17 9.23
C GLU A 316 4.05 -8.33 10.21
N ASP A 317 4.06 -8.04 11.52
CA ASP A 317 3.85 -9.05 12.57
C ASP A 317 2.37 -9.38 12.79
N GLN A 318 1.46 -8.73 12.06
CA GLN A 318 0.02 -8.95 12.16
C GLN A 318 -0.54 -9.89 11.08
N CYS A 319 0.28 -10.40 10.16
CA CYS A 319 -0.12 -11.38 9.13
C CYS A 319 -0.12 -12.83 9.66
N THR A 320 -0.63 -13.06 10.88
CA THR A 320 -0.53 -14.32 11.63
C THR A 320 -1.81 -15.14 11.69
N HIS A 321 -2.93 -14.56 11.24
CA HIS A 321 -4.24 -15.19 11.30
C HIS A 321 -4.76 -15.49 9.88
N ARG A 322 -5.61 -16.51 9.73
CA ARG A 322 -6.26 -16.82 8.45
C ARG A 322 -7.21 -15.72 8.01
N TYR A 323 -7.84 -15.04 8.97
CA TYR A 323 -8.85 -14.01 8.74
C TYR A 323 -8.45 -12.72 9.42
N LYS A 324 -8.62 -11.59 8.73
CA LYS A 324 -8.40 -10.25 9.29
C LYS A 324 -9.65 -9.41 9.09
N ILE A 325 -10.02 -8.63 10.10
CA ILE A 325 -11.19 -7.77 10.03
C ILE A 325 -10.73 -6.37 9.61
N TYR A 326 -11.38 -5.83 8.56
CA TYR A 326 -11.37 -4.40 8.28
C TYR A 326 -12.67 -3.77 8.78
N ILE A 327 -12.56 -2.68 9.50
CA ILE A 327 -13.67 -1.85 9.95
C ILE A 327 -13.25 -0.39 9.98
N GLU A 328 -14.11 0.47 9.43
CA GLU A 328 -13.89 1.91 9.39
C GLU A 328 -13.62 2.53 10.76
N GLY A 329 -12.95 3.69 10.75
CA GLY A 329 -12.80 4.56 11.91
C GLY A 329 -13.99 5.50 12.08
N TRP A 330 -13.69 6.80 12.21
CA TRP A 330 -14.70 7.85 12.15
C TRP A 330 -15.33 7.93 10.75
N THR A 331 -14.49 7.88 9.73
CA THR A 331 -14.79 7.66 8.32
C THR A 331 -13.99 6.44 7.84
N TRP A 332 -13.27 6.52 6.71
CA TRP A 332 -12.39 5.44 6.26
C TRP A 332 -11.30 5.09 7.29
N SER A 333 -10.54 4.07 7.04
CA SER A 333 -9.36 3.76 7.85
C SER A 333 -8.18 3.44 6.96
N VAL A 334 -7.07 4.16 7.15
CA VAL A 334 -5.79 3.90 6.47
C VAL A 334 -5.28 2.46 6.62
N SER A 335 -5.86 1.69 7.57
CA SER A 335 -5.51 0.30 7.81
C SER A 335 -5.97 -0.67 6.71
N GLU A 336 -6.85 -0.25 5.80
CA GLU A 336 -7.41 -1.12 4.76
C GLU A 336 -6.32 -1.76 3.91
N LYS A 337 -5.41 -0.95 3.36
CA LYS A 337 -4.28 -1.44 2.56
C LYS A 337 -3.35 -2.37 3.34
N TYR A 338 -3.11 -2.11 4.62
CA TYR A 338 -2.25 -2.97 5.46
C TYR A 338 -2.91 -4.31 5.80
N ILE A 339 -4.22 -4.31 6.00
CA ILE A 339 -5.02 -5.51 6.30
C ILE A 339 -5.10 -6.40 5.06
N LEU A 340 -5.47 -5.82 3.92
CA LEU A 340 -5.58 -6.53 2.64
C LEU A 340 -4.23 -7.05 2.16
N ALA A 341 -3.12 -6.35 2.41
CA ALA A 341 -1.79 -6.78 2.01
C ALA A 341 -1.31 -8.08 2.70
N CYS A 342 -1.92 -8.49 3.81
CA CYS A 342 -1.70 -9.82 4.37
C CYS A 342 -2.43 -10.87 3.51
N ASN A 343 -1.79 -12.02 3.25
CA ASN A 343 -2.44 -13.16 2.60
C ASN A 343 -3.49 -13.81 3.54
N SER A 344 -4.36 -13.00 4.12
CA SER A 344 -5.45 -13.43 5.01
C SER A 344 -6.78 -13.09 4.33
N MET A 345 -7.80 -13.95 4.42
CA MET A 345 -9.11 -13.57 3.95
C MET A 345 -9.59 -12.37 4.77
N THR A 346 -9.72 -11.22 4.12
CA THR A 346 -10.20 -10.01 4.77
C THR A 346 -11.70 -10.08 4.95
N LEU A 347 -12.17 -10.06 6.21
CA LEU A 347 -13.56 -9.89 6.59
C LEU A 347 -13.84 -8.38 6.61
N LEU A 348 -14.33 -7.87 5.50
CA LEU A 348 -14.51 -6.44 5.30
C LEU A 348 -15.91 -6.05 5.76
N VAL A 349 -15.99 -5.33 6.88
CA VAL A 349 -17.25 -4.75 7.34
C VAL A 349 -17.63 -3.67 6.35
N MET A 350 -18.77 -3.87 5.65
CA MET A 350 -19.18 -3.06 4.51
C MET A 350 -18.95 -1.57 4.76
N PRO A 351 -18.04 -0.95 3.99
CA PRO A 351 -17.65 0.43 4.20
C PRO A 351 -18.77 1.38 3.74
N GLN A 352 -18.83 2.53 4.38
CA GLN A 352 -19.65 3.65 3.98
C GLN A 352 -18.81 4.70 3.27
N PHE A 353 -17.51 4.73 3.58
CA PHE A 353 -16.55 5.67 3.02
C PHE A 353 -15.56 4.95 2.11
N HIS A 354 -15.18 5.60 1.04
CA HIS A 354 -14.29 5.05 0.01
C HIS A 354 -13.04 5.93 -0.10
N ASP A 355 -11.87 5.32 0.03
CA ASP A 355 -10.64 5.92 -0.47
C ASP A 355 -10.51 5.67 -1.99
N PHE A 356 -9.39 6.09 -2.59
CA PHE A 356 -9.26 6.07 -4.05
C PHE A 356 -9.25 4.65 -4.67
N PHE A 357 -8.97 3.58 -3.92
CA PHE A 357 -8.93 2.22 -4.45
C PHE A 357 -10.09 1.32 -3.97
N THR A 358 -10.77 1.65 -2.86
CA THR A 358 -11.80 0.81 -2.22
C THR A 358 -12.89 0.37 -3.20
N ARG A 359 -13.38 1.28 -4.05
CA ARG A 359 -14.47 1.02 -5.00
C ARG A 359 -14.14 -0.01 -6.09
N SER A 360 -12.86 -0.36 -6.26
CA SER A 360 -12.42 -1.40 -7.21
C SER A 360 -12.16 -2.76 -6.56
N LEU A 361 -12.40 -2.88 -5.27
CA LEU A 361 -12.38 -4.16 -4.59
C LEU A 361 -13.66 -4.95 -4.91
N VAL A 362 -13.51 -6.22 -5.27
CA VAL A 362 -14.62 -7.09 -5.65
C VAL A 362 -14.94 -8.04 -4.50
N PRO A 363 -16.19 -8.05 -3.97
CA PRO A 363 -16.60 -8.97 -2.93
C PRO A 363 -16.46 -10.43 -3.40
N MET A 364 -16.15 -11.32 -2.49
CA MET A 364 -15.90 -12.75 -2.72
C MET A 364 -14.70 -13.08 -3.63
N GLN A 365 -14.04 -12.06 -4.18
CA GLN A 365 -12.79 -12.18 -4.91
C GLN A 365 -11.62 -11.61 -4.10
N HIS A 366 -11.74 -10.40 -3.58
CA HIS A 366 -10.69 -9.71 -2.84
C HIS A 366 -10.92 -9.70 -1.32
N TYR A 367 -12.17 -9.88 -0.91
CA TYR A 367 -12.59 -9.88 0.49
C TYR A 367 -13.91 -10.61 0.69
N TRP A 368 -14.21 -10.96 1.95
CA TRP A 368 -15.50 -11.46 2.37
C TRP A 368 -16.33 -10.32 3.00
N PRO A 369 -17.53 -9.99 2.47
CA PRO A 369 -18.34 -8.90 2.99
C PRO A 369 -19.01 -9.26 4.31
N ILE A 370 -18.94 -8.37 5.30
CA ILE A 370 -19.62 -8.48 6.60
C ILE A 370 -20.63 -7.35 6.75
N ASN A 371 -21.89 -7.69 7.07
CA ASN A 371 -22.93 -6.71 7.28
C ASN A 371 -22.95 -6.24 8.75
N ILE A 372 -22.91 -4.91 8.97
CA ILE A 372 -22.94 -4.34 10.33
C ILE A 372 -24.34 -4.14 10.89
N THR A 373 -25.37 -4.17 10.04
CA THR A 373 -26.78 -3.92 10.46
C THR A 373 -27.39 -5.08 11.23
N ASN A 374 -26.93 -6.30 10.93
CA ASN A 374 -27.32 -7.52 11.62
C ASN A 374 -26.42 -7.80 12.84
N ASN A 375 -26.38 -9.03 13.29
CA ASN A 375 -25.46 -9.43 14.35
C ASN A 375 -24.05 -9.64 13.80
N ILE A 376 -23.21 -8.60 13.84
CA ILE A 376 -21.82 -8.63 13.32
C ILE A 376 -21.02 -9.82 13.86
N CYS A 377 -21.19 -10.18 15.14
CA CYS A 377 -20.45 -11.30 15.75
C CYS A 377 -20.83 -12.64 15.13
N ARG A 378 -22.11 -12.82 14.84
CA ARG A 378 -22.62 -14.02 14.15
C ARG A 378 -22.09 -14.10 12.73
N ASP A 379 -22.12 -12.99 11.99
CA ASP A 379 -21.66 -12.96 10.60
C ASP A 379 -20.15 -13.23 10.51
N LEU A 380 -19.35 -12.67 11.44
CA LEU A 380 -17.93 -12.98 11.57
C LEU A 380 -17.68 -14.46 11.88
N LYS A 381 -18.46 -15.03 12.83
CA LYS A 381 -18.37 -16.45 13.18
C LYS A 381 -18.67 -17.34 11.98
N LEU A 382 -19.76 -17.07 11.27
CA LEU A 382 -20.14 -17.83 10.08
C LEU A 382 -19.08 -17.79 8.99
N ALA A 383 -18.49 -16.62 8.72
CA ALA A 383 -17.41 -16.49 7.74
C ALA A 383 -16.15 -17.29 8.13
N VAL A 384 -15.78 -17.27 9.42
CA VAL A 384 -14.62 -18.03 9.93
C VAL A 384 -14.90 -19.54 9.91
N GLU A 385 -16.08 -19.97 10.35
CA GLU A 385 -16.47 -21.38 10.33
C GLU A 385 -16.55 -21.91 8.90
N TRP A 386 -17.14 -21.15 7.98
CA TRP A 386 -17.15 -21.49 6.57
C TRP A 386 -15.73 -21.70 6.02
N GLY A 387 -14.83 -20.75 6.25
CA GLY A 387 -13.46 -20.84 5.74
C GLY A 387 -12.57 -21.86 6.46
N ASN A 388 -12.95 -22.35 7.65
CA ASN A 388 -12.23 -23.42 8.36
C ASN A 388 -12.76 -24.82 8.04
N ASN A 389 -14.00 -24.93 7.54
CA ASN A 389 -14.60 -26.23 7.23
C ASN A 389 -14.00 -26.81 5.95
N HIS A 390 -13.60 -28.09 6.02
CA HIS A 390 -13.04 -28.85 4.90
C HIS A 390 -14.09 -29.68 4.15
N THR A 391 -15.37 -29.56 4.52
CA THR A 391 -16.43 -30.41 3.97
C THR A 391 -17.25 -29.69 2.90
N ASP A 392 -17.48 -30.40 1.79
CA ASP A 392 -18.13 -29.93 0.54
C ASP A 392 -19.64 -29.63 0.64
N LYS A 393 -20.23 -29.53 1.83
CA LYS A 393 -21.68 -29.40 2.00
C LYS A 393 -22.05 -28.26 2.94
N VAL A 394 -22.06 -27.04 2.42
CA VAL A 394 -22.86 -25.96 2.99
C VAL A 394 -23.68 -25.35 1.87
N ASN A 395 -25.02 -25.57 1.92
CA ASN A 395 -25.98 -24.87 1.08
C ASN A 395 -25.96 -23.37 1.45
N LEU A 396 -25.15 -22.60 0.78
CA LEU A 396 -25.20 -21.15 0.81
C LEU A 396 -26.19 -20.69 -0.24
N SER A 397 -27.32 -20.13 0.21
CA SER A 397 -28.30 -19.46 -0.65
C SER A 397 -27.80 -18.10 -1.18
N PHE A 398 -26.48 -17.91 -1.30
CA PHE A 398 -25.87 -16.77 -1.94
C PHE A 398 -25.38 -17.19 -3.32
N SER A 399 -25.78 -16.45 -4.35
CA SER A 399 -25.24 -16.58 -5.70
C SER A 399 -23.74 -16.28 -5.66
N LEU A 400 -22.91 -17.31 -5.59
CA LEU A 400 -21.46 -17.16 -5.69
C LEU A 400 -21.10 -16.68 -7.10
N PRO A 401 -20.21 -15.69 -7.26
CA PRO A 401 -19.68 -15.30 -8.56
C PRO A 401 -19.06 -16.50 -9.30
N LEU A 402 -19.10 -16.49 -10.63
CA LEU A 402 -18.63 -17.58 -11.51
C LEU A 402 -17.22 -18.10 -11.17
N LEU A 403 -16.34 -17.22 -10.69
CA LEU A 403 -14.97 -17.56 -10.23
C LEU A 403 -14.94 -18.49 -8.98
N ALA A 404 -15.93 -18.37 -8.11
CA ALA A 404 -16.07 -19.25 -6.95
C ALA A 404 -16.60 -20.64 -7.34
N GLN A 405 -17.37 -20.74 -8.42
CA GLN A 405 -17.89 -22.00 -8.95
C GLN A 405 -16.79 -22.85 -9.62
N GLN A 406 -15.81 -22.25 -10.28
CA GLN A 406 -14.71 -22.95 -10.95
C GLN A 406 -13.71 -23.61 -9.98
N ASN A 407 -13.75 -23.26 -8.69
CA ASN A 407 -12.82 -23.76 -7.67
C ASN A 407 -13.42 -24.78 -6.70
N LEU A 408 -14.59 -25.33 -7.01
CA LEU A 408 -15.29 -26.32 -6.18
C LEU A 408 -14.52 -27.63 -5.90
N ALA A 409 -13.45 -27.90 -6.66
CA ALA A 409 -12.57 -29.04 -6.43
C ALA A 409 -11.65 -28.89 -5.20
N CYS A 410 -11.51 -27.65 -4.66
CA CYS A 410 -10.68 -27.39 -3.51
C CYS A 410 -11.53 -26.92 -2.33
N GLY A 411 -11.99 -27.60 -1.41
CA GLY A 411 -12.90 -27.23 -0.31
C GLY A 411 -12.78 -25.78 0.23
N HIS A 412 -13.70 -25.35 1.07
CA HIS A 412 -13.88 -23.96 1.54
C HIS A 412 -12.60 -23.29 2.10
N ALA A 413 -11.74 -24.04 2.79
CA ALA A 413 -10.48 -23.53 3.31
C ALA A 413 -9.54 -23.05 2.19
N CYS A 414 -9.51 -23.74 1.06
CA CYS A 414 -8.74 -23.35 -0.12
C CYS A 414 -9.35 -22.10 -0.79
N VAL A 415 -10.69 -22.00 -0.85
CA VAL A 415 -11.36 -20.82 -1.39
C VAL A 415 -11.10 -19.60 -0.49
N ALA A 416 -11.17 -19.75 0.82
CA ALA A 416 -10.84 -18.69 1.77
C ALA A 416 -9.39 -18.21 1.62
N GLN A 417 -8.44 -19.14 1.43
CA GLN A 417 -7.06 -18.81 1.15
C GLN A 417 -6.92 -18.02 -0.16
N LYS A 418 -7.58 -18.46 -1.25
CA LYS A 418 -7.55 -17.78 -2.54
C LYS A 418 -8.12 -16.36 -2.49
N ILE A 419 -9.21 -16.13 -1.74
CA ILE A 419 -9.74 -14.78 -1.51
C ILE A 419 -8.69 -13.91 -0.83
N GLY A 420 -8.03 -14.42 0.22
CA GLY A 420 -6.95 -13.70 0.91
C GLY A 420 -5.76 -13.38 0.01
N GLU A 421 -5.34 -14.34 -0.80
CA GLU A 421 -4.25 -14.19 -1.77
C GLU A 421 -4.62 -13.17 -2.87
N ALA A 422 -5.85 -13.22 -3.39
CA ALA A 422 -6.31 -12.29 -4.42
C ALA A 422 -6.41 -10.85 -3.89
N GLY A 423 -6.94 -10.64 -2.67
CA GLY A 423 -6.94 -9.34 -2.02
C GLY A 423 -5.53 -8.80 -1.80
N SER A 424 -4.63 -9.65 -1.31
CA SER A 424 -3.23 -9.29 -1.11
C SER A 424 -2.51 -8.99 -2.43
N LYS A 425 -2.75 -9.79 -3.47
CA LYS A 425 -2.21 -9.56 -4.81
C LYS A 425 -2.69 -8.22 -5.38
N PHE A 426 -3.99 -7.91 -5.23
CA PHE A 426 -4.54 -6.62 -5.64
C PHE A 426 -3.74 -5.46 -5.03
N ILE A 427 -3.52 -5.48 -3.73
CA ILE A 427 -2.75 -4.43 -3.04
C ILE A 427 -1.28 -4.42 -3.50
N GLN A 428 -0.64 -5.58 -3.57
CA GLN A 428 0.78 -5.68 -3.90
C GLN A 428 1.11 -5.28 -5.35
N GLU A 429 0.20 -5.51 -6.28
CA GLU A 429 0.40 -5.22 -7.69
C GLU A 429 -0.14 -3.84 -8.08
N ASN A 430 -1.33 -3.46 -7.59
CA ASN A 430 -2.02 -2.27 -8.03
C ASN A 430 -1.78 -1.03 -7.15
N LEU A 431 -1.35 -1.20 -5.88
CA LEU A 431 -1.01 -0.08 -4.99
C LEU A 431 0.51 0.16 -4.88
N LYS A 432 1.31 -0.25 -5.86
CA LYS A 432 2.71 0.19 -5.96
C LYS A 432 2.78 1.72 -6.03
N MET A 433 3.81 2.32 -5.44
CA MET A 433 3.96 3.78 -5.45
C MET A 433 3.92 4.39 -6.86
N ASP A 434 4.39 3.64 -7.86
CA ASP A 434 4.32 4.08 -9.26
C ASP A 434 2.86 4.32 -9.69
N PHE A 435 1.94 3.40 -9.40
CA PHE A 435 0.53 3.55 -9.70
C PHE A 435 -0.19 4.57 -8.80
N VAL A 436 0.29 4.77 -7.56
CA VAL A 436 -0.21 5.86 -6.70
C VAL A 436 0.12 7.22 -7.30
N TYR A 437 1.34 7.40 -7.80
CA TYR A 437 1.74 8.61 -8.50
C TYR A 437 1.02 8.77 -9.83
N ASP A 438 0.81 7.69 -10.59
CA ASP A 438 0.05 7.73 -11.83
C ASP A 438 -1.41 8.16 -11.59
N TYR A 439 -2.05 7.66 -10.52
CA TYR A 439 -3.37 8.12 -10.09
C TYR A 439 -3.38 9.63 -9.78
N MET A 440 -2.41 10.09 -8.99
CA MET A 440 -2.29 11.52 -8.66
C MET A 440 -2.07 12.37 -9.94
N PHE A 441 -1.24 11.90 -10.86
CA PHE A 441 -0.99 12.56 -12.14
C PHE A 441 -2.28 12.74 -12.93
N HIS A 442 -3.04 11.66 -13.11
CA HIS A 442 -4.30 11.70 -13.86
C HIS A 442 -5.35 12.55 -13.15
N LEU A 443 -5.50 12.41 -11.84
CA LEU A 443 -6.46 13.19 -11.06
C LEU A 443 -6.18 14.70 -11.20
N LEU A 444 -4.94 15.12 -10.99
CA LEU A 444 -4.56 16.53 -11.06
C LEU A 444 -4.63 17.06 -12.50
N SER A 445 -4.28 16.24 -13.49
CA SER A 445 -4.38 16.61 -14.91
C SER A 445 -5.84 16.77 -15.37
N GLU A 446 -6.72 15.86 -15.00
CA GLU A 446 -8.16 15.96 -15.33
C GLU A 446 -8.82 17.11 -14.56
N TYR A 447 -8.45 17.34 -13.30
CA TYR A 447 -8.92 18.48 -12.53
C TYR A 447 -8.49 19.82 -13.16
N ALA A 448 -7.23 19.95 -13.58
CA ALA A 448 -6.71 21.16 -14.20
C ALA A 448 -7.47 21.52 -15.50
N LYS A 449 -7.89 20.52 -16.31
CA LYS A 449 -8.70 20.77 -17.52
C LYS A 449 -10.06 21.42 -17.22
N LEU A 450 -10.56 21.26 -16.00
CA LEU A 450 -11.85 21.83 -15.59
C LEU A 450 -11.73 23.29 -15.13
N LEU A 451 -10.53 23.78 -14.82
CA LEU A 451 -10.32 25.17 -14.39
C LEU A 451 -10.67 26.15 -15.51
N LYS A 452 -11.48 27.16 -15.19
CA LYS A 452 -11.89 28.25 -16.07
C LYS A 452 -11.11 29.54 -15.83
N PHE A 453 -9.96 29.44 -15.19
CA PHE A 453 -9.08 30.56 -14.86
C PHE A 453 -7.62 30.10 -14.84
N GLU A 454 -6.72 31.01 -15.03
CA GLU A 454 -5.28 30.75 -14.88
C GLU A 454 -4.90 30.82 -13.41
N PRO A 455 -4.26 29.77 -12.86
CA PRO A 455 -3.77 29.77 -11.47
C PRO A 455 -2.77 30.90 -11.23
N THR A 456 -2.89 31.57 -10.09
CA THR A 456 -1.99 32.64 -9.68
C THR A 456 -1.50 32.42 -8.28
N ILE A 457 -0.23 32.76 -8.02
CA ILE A 457 0.37 32.57 -6.71
C ILE A 457 -0.25 33.56 -5.72
N PRO A 458 -0.94 33.09 -4.65
CA PRO A 458 -1.50 33.96 -3.65
C PRO A 458 -0.40 34.74 -2.89
N PRO A 459 -0.67 35.98 -2.45
CA PRO A 459 0.33 36.79 -1.71
C PRO A 459 0.86 36.13 -0.43
N GLY A 460 0.05 35.29 0.23
CA GLY A 460 0.43 34.54 1.45
C GLY A 460 1.09 33.18 1.22
N ALA A 461 1.26 32.76 -0.03
CA ALA A 461 1.83 31.46 -0.35
C ALA A 461 3.36 31.51 -0.38
N HIS A 462 3.99 30.42 0.07
CA HIS A 462 5.44 30.23 -0.01
C HIS A 462 5.77 29.08 -0.97
N GLU A 463 6.89 29.18 -1.68
CA GLU A 463 7.38 28.11 -2.55
C GLU A 463 7.76 26.89 -1.70
N ALA A 464 7.22 25.73 -2.05
CA ALA A 464 7.50 24.46 -1.39
C ALA A 464 8.30 23.53 -2.31
N CYS A 465 9.36 22.94 -1.79
CA CYS A 465 10.16 21.91 -2.45
C CYS A 465 10.69 20.91 -1.43
N SER A 466 11.35 19.85 -1.90
CA SER A 466 11.89 18.82 -1.01
C SER A 466 12.88 19.41 0.00
N GLU A 467 13.69 20.37 -0.42
CA GLU A 467 14.71 21.03 0.40
C GLU A 467 14.08 21.91 1.48
N THR A 468 13.09 22.77 1.14
CA THR A 468 12.42 23.63 2.13
C THR A 468 11.65 22.80 3.16
N MET A 469 11.12 21.64 2.78
CA MET A 469 10.38 20.80 3.72
C MET A 469 11.31 19.93 4.60
N ALA A 470 12.32 19.27 4.02
CA ALA A 470 13.11 18.29 4.75
C ALA A 470 14.37 18.88 5.41
N CYS A 471 15.00 19.93 4.81
CA CYS A 471 16.22 20.50 5.35
C CYS A 471 15.99 21.44 6.52
N LEU A 472 14.82 22.09 6.63
CA LEU A 472 14.47 22.99 7.74
C LEU A 472 14.00 22.27 9.02
N MET A 473 13.88 20.92 8.99
CA MET A 473 13.44 20.15 10.15
C MET A 473 14.51 20.17 11.26
N ASP A 474 14.08 20.62 12.44
CA ASP A 474 14.86 20.50 13.69
C ASP A 474 15.21 19.03 13.99
N ASP A 475 16.32 18.79 14.66
CA ASP A 475 16.76 17.45 15.08
C ASP A 475 15.71 16.71 15.93
N LYS A 476 14.86 17.43 16.62
CA LYS A 476 13.69 16.87 17.32
C LYS A 476 12.67 16.20 16.39
N LEU A 477 12.65 16.61 15.13
CA LEU A 477 11.76 16.12 14.07
C LEU A 477 12.45 15.10 13.14
N TRP A 478 13.57 14.52 13.59
CA TRP A 478 14.38 13.59 12.81
C TRP A 478 13.61 12.46 12.14
N LYS A 479 12.54 11.96 12.79
CA LYS A 479 11.71 10.88 12.24
C LYS A 479 10.89 11.35 11.04
N ILE A 480 10.39 12.57 11.05
CA ILE A 480 9.68 13.19 9.92
C ILE A 480 10.66 13.31 8.75
N LYS A 481 11.83 13.92 8.97
CA LYS A 481 12.88 14.04 7.97
C LYS A 481 13.31 12.69 7.41
N LYS A 482 13.50 11.69 8.29
CA LYS A 482 13.85 10.32 7.88
C LYS A 482 12.81 9.74 6.91
N PHE A 483 11.51 9.85 7.22
CA PHE A 483 10.45 9.31 6.36
C PHE A 483 10.32 10.08 5.05
N MET A 484 10.54 11.40 5.06
CA MET A 484 10.64 12.19 3.84
C MET A 484 11.76 11.68 2.95
N VAL A 485 12.98 11.53 3.48
CA VAL A 485 14.14 11.05 2.71
C VAL A 485 13.92 9.61 2.22
N GLU A 486 13.32 8.74 3.03
CA GLU A 486 13.03 7.35 2.68
C GLU A 486 11.99 7.24 1.55
N SER A 487 11.02 8.16 1.49
CA SER A 487 9.98 8.22 0.46
C SER A 487 10.30 9.11 -0.73
N MET A 488 11.50 9.70 -0.76
CA MET A 488 11.89 10.66 -1.80
C MET A 488 12.07 10.01 -3.16
N VAL A 489 11.53 10.66 -4.19
CA VAL A 489 11.83 10.34 -5.60
C VAL A 489 13.21 10.85 -5.95
N LYS A 490 14.12 9.94 -6.29
CA LYS A 490 15.53 10.26 -6.59
C LYS A 490 15.77 10.59 -8.05
N THR A 491 15.01 9.98 -8.95
CA THR A 491 15.15 10.15 -10.39
C THR A 491 13.79 10.41 -11.04
N PRO A 492 13.71 11.25 -12.06
CA PRO A 492 12.49 11.38 -12.85
C PRO A 492 12.19 10.07 -13.58
N ARG A 493 10.94 9.89 -13.98
CA ARG A 493 10.52 8.74 -14.78
C ARG A 493 10.72 9.00 -16.26
N ASP A 494 11.25 8.01 -16.98
CA ASP A 494 11.55 8.11 -18.42
C ASP A 494 10.32 7.81 -19.29
N THR A 495 9.23 7.27 -18.69
CA THR A 495 8.00 6.90 -19.38
C THR A 495 6.85 7.76 -18.89
N LEU A 496 5.86 7.97 -19.77
CA LEU A 496 4.57 8.57 -19.39
C LEU A 496 3.87 7.71 -18.31
N PRO A 497 2.91 8.29 -17.56
CA PRO A 497 2.06 7.53 -16.65
C PRO A 497 1.32 6.40 -17.40
N CYS A 498 0.82 5.42 -16.66
CA CYS A 498 -0.03 4.38 -17.21
C CYS A 498 -1.24 4.97 -17.95
N THR A 499 -1.79 4.24 -18.92
CA THR A 499 -2.96 4.68 -19.67
C THR A 499 -4.23 4.56 -18.83
N MET A 500 -4.90 5.68 -18.58
CA MET A 500 -6.13 5.72 -17.79
C MET A 500 -7.28 5.01 -18.53
N PRO A 501 -8.08 4.15 -17.88
CA PRO A 501 -9.25 3.54 -18.50
C PRO A 501 -10.29 4.61 -18.85
N PRO A 502 -11.16 4.34 -19.85
CA PRO A 502 -12.26 5.24 -20.20
C PRO A 502 -13.24 5.38 -19.02
N PRO A 503 -14.07 6.44 -19.01
CA PRO A 503 -15.20 6.55 -18.08
C PRO A 503 -16.11 5.32 -18.12
N LEU A 504 -16.74 4.99 -17.00
CA LEU A 504 -17.74 3.92 -16.86
C LEU A 504 -19.00 4.23 -17.65
#